data_a6819f017edf20a15f16511e2be3d8fe
#
_entry.id   a6819f017edf20a15f16511e2be3d8fe
#
_cell.length_a   1.000
_cell.length_b   1.000
_cell.length_c   1.000
_cell.angle_alpha   90.00
_cell.angle_beta   90.00
_cell.angle_gamma   90.00
#
_symmetry.space_group_name_H-M   'P 1'
#
loop_
_entity.id
_entity.type
_entity.pdbx_description
1 polymer ?
#
loop_
_entity_poly.entity_id
_entity_poly.type
_entity_poly.pdbx_seq_one_letter_code
_entity_poly.pdbx_strand_id
1 'polypeptide(L)'
;MTDDGTARIASLVPSLTETLFALGLGSLLVARTGFCIHPAPAVRAVPKVGGTKTVNVRKLAALKPSHVLLNRDENTLATLAAVQAFEPAPRVLANHPMSPLDNLAVLRELGEVFNAQAAAQLWCQQFQAVFDTVSRAQWQPKRVLYHIWQDPWMSVARNTYISQTLALFGLHTYPNVQGDTVGATRYPVIADLQRCIVQHHIEAVLLSTEPYRFTAAHCAALSAQLAVPVHLINGEHTSWYGSRAIAALPALAA
;
A
#
# COMPACT_ATOMS: atom_id res chain seq x y z
N MET A 1 9.97 -15.16 34.26
CA MET A 1 10.56 -14.20 33.31
C MET A 1 9.62 -13.01 33.32
N THR A 2 10.04 -11.91 33.90
CA THR A 2 9.28 -10.65 33.94
C THR A 2 9.12 -10.17 32.51
N ASP A 3 7.88 -10.08 32.06
CA ASP A 3 7.50 -9.37 30.82
C ASP A 3 7.85 -7.89 31.09
N ASP A 4 8.90 -7.39 30.47
CA ASP A 4 9.41 -6.02 30.69
C ASP A 4 8.52 -4.93 30.06
N GLY A 5 7.33 -5.30 29.60
CA GLY A 5 6.37 -4.39 28.99
C GLY A 5 6.77 -3.89 27.60
N THR A 6 7.89 -4.40 27.04
CA THR A 6 8.35 -3.99 25.71
C THR A 6 7.41 -4.50 24.63
N ALA A 7 6.95 -3.61 23.76
CA ALA A 7 6.05 -3.98 22.65
C ALA A 7 6.72 -5.00 21.71
N ARG A 8 5.96 -6.03 21.31
CA ARG A 8 6.35 -7.07 20.34
C ARG A 8 5.44 -6.95 19.13
N ILE A 9 5.94 -6.33 18.05
CA ILE A 9 5.13 -5.94 16.90
C ILE A 9 5.22 -6.99 15.79
N ALA A 10 4.09 -7.49 15.33
CA ALA A 10 3.98 -8.22 14.08
C ALA A 10 3.39 -7.29 13.02
N SER A 11 4.15 -7.02 11.96
CA SER A 11 3.65 -6.23 10.83
C SER A 11 3.35 -7.15 9.64
N LEU A 12 2.07 -7.22 9.26
CA LEU A 12 1.61 -8.05 8.13
C LEU A 12 1.44 -7.23 6.84
N VAL A 13 1.99 -6.00 6.82
CA VAL A 13 1.84 -5.00 5.75
C VAL A 13 3.20 -4.42 5.40
N PRO A 14 3.63 -4.45 4.12
CA PRO A 14 4.94 -3.96 3.70
C PRO A 14 5.17 -2.47 4.03
N SER A 15 4.23 -1.61 3.68
CA SER A 15 4.32 -0.15 3.91
C SER A 15 4.39 0.20 5.41
N LEU A 16 3.62 -0.50 6.26
CA LEU A 16 3.69 -0.32 7.72
C LEU A 16 5.00 -0.84 8.31
N THR A 17 5.55 -1.95 7.78
CA THR A 17 6.86 -2.45 8.19
C THR A 17 7.94 -1.40 7.96
N GLU A 18 8.00 -0.81 6.77
CA GLU A 18 8.94 0.27 6.45
C GLU A 18 8.73 1.49 7.34
N THR A 19 7.47 1.88 7.57
CA THR A 19 7.12 3.01 8.45
C THR A 19 7.57 2.79 9.89
N LEU A 20 7.45 1.57 10.43
CA LEU A 20 7.97 1.24 11.76
C LEU A 20 9.48 1.43 11.86
N PHE A 21 10.24 1.03 10.84
CA PHE A 21 11.68 1.33 10.79
C PHE A 21 11.95 2.83 10.72
N ALA A 22 11.20 3.57 9.93
CA ALA A 22 11.33 5.03 9.80
C ALA A 22 11.04 5.76 11.12
N LEU A 23 10.14 5.24 11.94
CA LEU A 23 9.83 5.75 13.28
C LEU A 23 10.82 5.29 14.37
N GLY A 24 11.88 4.53 14.00
CA GLY A 24 12.84 3.99 14.96
C GLY A 24 12.36 2.76 15.75
N LEU A 25 11.23 2.16 15.34
CA LEU A 25 10.58 1.04 16.03
C LEU A 25 10.97 -0.34 15.46
N GLY A 26 11.96 -0.40 14.56
CA GLY A 26 12.35 -1.63 13.87
C GLY A 26 12.82 -2.74 14.80
N SER A 27 13.44 -2.42 15.94
CA SER A 27 13.87 -3.39 16.97
C SER A 27 12.72 -4.07 17.70
N LEU A 28 11.52 -3.50 17.66
CA LEU A 28 10.31 -4.07 18.26
C LEU A 28 9.62 -5.09 17.36
N LEU A 29 10.04 -5.20 16.08
CA LEU A 29 9.45 -6.12 15.13
C LEU A 29 9.86 -7.57 15.43
N VAL A 30 8.87 -8.42 15.73
CA VAL A 30 9.05 -9.85 15.97
C VAL A 30 8.57 -10.70 14.79
N ALA A 31 7.76 -10.16 13.89
CA ALA A 31 7.26 -10.85 12.71
C ALA A 31 6.96 -9.89 11.55
N ARG A 32 7.13 -10.39 10.32
CA ARG A 32 6.76 -9.73 9.08
C ARG A 32 6.29 -10.71 8.02
N THR A 33 5.64 -10.21 6.96
CA THR A 33 5.37 -11.05 5.76
C THR A 33 6.60 -11.16 4.86
N GLY A 34 6.54 -12.07 3.89
CA GLY A 34 7.59 -12.21 2.87
C GLY A 34 7.71 -10.98 1.97
N PHE A 35 6.64 -10.20 1.83
CA PHE A 35 6.59 -8.98 1.01
C PHE A 35 7.14 -7.74 1.72
N CYS A 36 7.34 -7.78 3.03
CA CYS A 36 8.01 -6.71 3.77
C CYS A 36 9.52 -6.78 3.48
N ILE A 37 9.98 -6.11 2.44
CA ILE A 37 11.36 -6.16 1.93
C ILE A 37 12.18 -4.91 2.26
N HIS A 38 11.54 -3.87 2.74
CA HIS A 38 12.18 -2.60 3.13
C HIS A 38 12.10 -2.35 4.64
N PRO A 39 13.12 -1.64 5.20
CA PRO A 39 14.38 -1.28 4.57
C PRO A 39 15.36 -2.49 4.54
N ALA A 40 15.99 -2.71 3.39
CA ALA A 40 17.06 -3.70 3.32
C ALA A 40 18.41 -3.05 3.77
N PRO A 41 19.32 -3.79 4.45
CA PRO A 41 19.19 -5.21 4.86
C PRO A 41 18.45 -5.44 6.19
N ALA A 42 18.16 -4.36 6.97
CA ALA A 42 17.69 -4.46 8.37
C ALA A 42 16.44 -5.34 8.53
N VAL A 43 15.46 -5.20 7.63
CA VAL A 43 14.21 -6.00 7.68
C VAL A 43 14.45 -7.50 7.57
N ARG A 44 15.57 -7.95 7.01
CA ARG A 44 15.87 -9.38 6.80
C ARG A 44 16.05 -10.15 8.11
N ALA A 45 16.44 -9.47 9.19
CA ALA A 45 16.60 -10.06 10.51
C ALA A 45 15.24 -10.43 11.15
N VAL A 46 14.13 -9.83 10.70
CA VAL A 46 12.80 -10.07 11.25
C VAL A 46 12.21 -11.38 10.70
N PRO A 47 11.72 -12.30 11.54
CA PRO A 47 11.13 -13.58 11.11
C PRO A 47 9.97 -13.42 10.14
N LYS A 48 9.95 -14.21 9.04
CA LYS A 48 8.85 -14.25 8.06
C LYS A 48 7.74 -15.17 8.54
N VAL A 49 6.48 -14.73 8.41
CA VAL A 49 5.28 -15.49 8.79
C VAL A 49 4.33 -15.75 7.61
N GLY A 50 4.83 -15.84 6.40
CA GLY A 50 4.03 -16.09 5.19
C GLY A 50 3.85 -14.86 4.32
N GLY A 51 2.82 -14.85 3.49
CA GLY A 51 2.42 -13.71 2.64
C GLY A 51 1.33 -12.87 3.30
N THR A 52 0.95 -11.74 2.68
CA THR A 52 -0.12 -10.84 3.19
C THR A 52 -1.49 -11.54 3.19
N LYS A 53 -1.81 -12.32 2.15
CA LYS A 53 -3.06 -13.09 2.05
C LYS A 53 -2.95 -14.50 2.64
N THR A 54 -1.73 -15.02 2.85
CA THR A 54 -1.44 -16.39 3.27
C THR A 54 -0.53 -16.39 4.49
N VAL A 55 -1.00 -15.78 5.58
CA VAL A 55 -0.25 -15.69 6.84
C VAL A 55 -0.20 -17.08 7.50
N ASN A 56 0.99 -17.51 7.92
CA ASN A 56 1.15 -18.68 8.78
C ASN A 56 0.81 -18.31 10.24
N VAL A 57 -0.47 -18.43 10.56
CA VAL A 57 -1.04 -18.04 11.87
C VAL A 57 -0.37 -18.77 13.02
N ARG A 58 -0.05 -20.07 12.85
CA ARG A 58 0.64 -20.87 13.89
C ARG A 58 2.04 -20.32 14.18
N LYS A 59 2.81 -20.00 13.13
CA LYS A 59 4.13 -19.38 13.27
C LYS A 59 4.05 -18.00 13.91
N LEU A 60 3.03 -17.21 13.54
CA LEU A 60 2.78 -15.88 14.11
C LEU A 60 2.47 -15.97 15.60
N ALA A 61 1.58 -16.89 16.01
CA ALA A 61 1.23 -17.10 17.43
C ALA A 61 2.45 -17.51 18.27
N ALA A 62 3.32 -18.38 17.74
CA ALA A 62 4.55 -18.82 18.43
C ALA A 62 5.52 -17.67 18.73
N LEU A 63 5.46 -16.57 17.99
CA LEU A 63 6.27 -15.36 18.21
C LEU A 63 5.68 -14.44 19.28
N LYS A 64 4.50 -14.77 19.83
CA LYS A 64 3.83 -14.06 20.92
C LYS A 64 3.82 -12.53 20.70
N PRO A 65 3.24 -12.01 19.61
CA PRO A 65 3.15 -10.59 19.39
C PRO A 65 2.17 -9.95 20.42
N SER A 66 2.54 -8.79 20.96
CA SER A 66 1.62 -7.97 21.75
C SER A 66 0.78 -7.04 20.88
N HIS A 67 1.27 -6.74 19.65
CA HIS A 67 0.59 -5.90 18.67
C HIS A 67 0.68 -6.55 17.28
N VAL A 68 -0.42 -6.48 16.52
CA VAL A 68 -0.46 -6.96 15.13
C VAL A 68 -1.01 -5.85 14.23
N LEU A 69 -0.22 -5.46 13.24
CA LEU A 69 -0.59 -4.46 12.25
C LEU A 69 -1.12 -5.14 10.99
N LEU A 70 -2.29 -4.71 10.56
CA LEU A 70 -3.04 -5.23 9.41
C LEU A 70 -3.50 -4.09 8.50
N ASN A 71 -3.76 -4.39 7.24
CA ASN A 71 -4.47 -3.51 6.31
C ASN A 71 -5.68 -4.26 5.72
N ARG A 72 -6.81 -3.57 5.59
CA ARG A 72 -8.07 -4.19 5.12
C ARG A 72 -8.01 -4.65 3.67
N ASP A 73 -7.26 -3.98 2.82
CA ASP A 73 -7.09 -4.37 1.42
C ASP A 73 -6.07 -5.51 1.24
N GLU A 74 -5.04 -5.56 2.10
CA GLU A 74 -3.93 -6.50 1.96
C GLU A 74 -4.12 -7.81 2.74
N ASN A 75 -4.78 -7.76 3.89
CA ASN A 75 -4.97 -8.94 4.73
C ASN A 75 -6.40 -9.50 4.61
N THR A 76 -6.61 -10.74 5.05
CA THR A 76 -7.92 -11.39 5.00
C THR A 76 -8.66 -11.26 6.33
N LEU A 77 -9.99 -11.28 6.29
CA LEU A 77 -10.82 -11.35 7.50
C LEU A 77 -10.51 -12.61 8.32
N ALA A 78 -10.19 -13.73 7.66
CA ALA A 78 -9.78 -14.96 8.33
C ALA A 78 -8.48 -14.77 9.13
N THR A 79 -7.50 -14.01 8.59
CA THR A 79 -6.28 -13.66 9.33
C THR A 79 -6.61 -12.79 10.56
N LEU A 80 -7.47 -11.79 10.40
CA LEU A 80 -7.90 -10.94 11.52
C LEU A 80 -8.56 -11.77 12.63
N ALA A 81 -9.56 -12.60 12.29
CA ALA A 81 -10.26 -13.46 13.25
C ALA A 81 -9.29 -14.42 13.98
N ALA A 82 -8.37 -15.03 13.24
CA ALA A 82 -7.36 -15.93 13.83
C ALA A 82 -6.42 -15.22 14.80
N VAL A 83 -6.01 -13.98 14.49
CA VAL A 83 -5.14 -13.17 15.38
C VAL A 83 -5.89 -12.76 16.65
N GLN A 84 -7.16 -12.39 16.54
CA GLN A 84 -8.00 -12.03 17.68
C GLN A 84 -8.25 -13.20 18.65
N ALA A 85 -8.12 -14.44 18.15
CA ALA A 85 -8.25 -15.64 18.95
C ALA A 85 -6.95 -16.10 19.66
N PHE A 86 -5.86 -15.35 19.59
CA PHE A 86 -4.64 -15.67 20.33
C PHE A 86 -4.83 -15.46 21.83
N GLU A 87 -4.12 -16.23 22.63
CA GLU A 87 -4.08 -16.10 24.09
C GLU A 87 -2.65 -15.91 24.59
N PRO A 88 -2.31 -14.73 25.16
CA PRO A 88 -3.18 -13.53 25.26
C PRO A 88 -3.43 -12.90 23.90
N ALA A 89 -4.60 -12.28 23.73
CA ALA A 89 -4.96 -11.59 22.49
C ALA A 89 -4.09 -10.34 22.30
N PRO A 90 -3.44 -10.16 21.14
CA PRO A 90 -2.69 -8.95 20.84
C PRO A 90 -3.61 -7.76 20.56
N ARG A 91 -3.12 -6.55 20.79
CA ARG A 91 -3.78 -5.35 20.26
C ARG A 91 -3.65 -5.34 18.73
N VAL A 92 -4.77 -5.27 18.02
CA VAL A 92 -4.80 -5.22 16.57
C VAL A 92 -4.97 -3.78 16.09
N LEU A 93 -4.08 -3.33 15.19
CA LEU A 93 -4.20 -2.08 14.45
C LEU A 93 -4.51 -2.42 12.99
N ALA A 94 -5.75 -2.19 12.55
CA ALA A 94 -6.23 -2.50 11.21
C ALA A 94 -6.42 -1.21 10.41
N ASN A 95 -5.37 -0.75 9.73
CA ASN A 95 -5.41 0.47 8.94
C ASN A 95 -6.15 0.28 7.63
N HIS A 96 -6.70 1.37 7.10
CA HIS A 96 -7.32 1.42 5.78
C HIS A 96 -7.22 2.83 5.18
N PRO A 97 -6.03 3.32 4.85
CA PRO A 97 -5.89 4.60 4.18
C PRO A 97 -6.52 4.56 2.80
N MET A 98 -7.36 5.54 2.50
CA MET A 98 -8.09 5.67 1.24
C MET A 98 -7.53 6.79 0.37
N SER A 99 -6.77 7.68 0.97
CA SER A 99 -6.18 8.85 0.32
C SER A 99 -4.78 9.14 0.85
N PRO A 100 -3.95 9.90 0.11
CA PRO A 100 -2.63 10.32 0.59
C PRO A 100 -2.67 11.08 1.92
N LEU A 101 -3.70 11.88 2.20
CA LEU A 101 -3.81 12.60 3.48
C LEU A 101 -3.97 11.68 4.70
N ASP A 102 -4.46 10.46 4.50
CA ASP A 102 -4.60 9.48 5.57
C ASP A 102 -3.25 9.01 6.14
N ASN A 103 -2.14 9.29 5.43
CA ASN A 103 -0.79 9.08 5.96
C ASN A 103 -0.57 9.79 7.30
N LEU A 104 -1.14 10.99 7.48
CA LEU A 104 -1.03 11.74 8.73
C LEU A 104 -1.67 11.00 9.90
N ALA A 105 -2.83 10.41 9.68
CA ALA A 105 -3.53 9.63 10.71
C ALA A 105 -2.75 8.34 11.05
N VAL A 106 -2.25 7.63 10.04
CA VAL A 106 -1.45 6.41 10.24
C VAL A 106 -0.17 6.70 11.03
N LEU A 107 0.57 7.75 10.67
CA LEU A 107 1.81 8.13 11.36
C LEU A 107 1.55 8.52 12.82
N ARG A 108 0.49 9.30 13.09
CA ARG A 108 0.11 9.71 14.45
C ARG A 108 -0.33 8.52 15.29
N GLU A 109 -1.18 7.64 14.74
CA GLU A 109 -1.62 6.42 15.45
C GLU A 109 -0.44 5.55 15.86
N LEU A 110 0.51 5.30 14.96
CA LEU A 110 1.72 4.53 15.29
C LEU A 110 2.59 5.24 16.34
N GLY A 111 2.73 6.56 16.22
CA GLY A 111 3.45 7.36 17.21
C GLY A 111 2.84 7.29 18.60
N GLU A 112 1.52 7.39 18.72
CA GLU A 112 0.79 7.31 19.98
C GLU A 112 0.85 5.91 20.61
N VAL A 113 0.59 4.87 19.79
CA VAL A 113 0.56 3.48 20.28
C VAL A 113 1.91 3.00 20.78
N PHE A 114 3.00 3.44 20.14
CA PHE A 114 4.35 2.95 20.44
C PHE A 114 5.27 3.99 21.10
N ASN A 115 4.71 5.06 21.65
CA ASN A 115 5.44 6.14 22.32
C ASN A 115 6.54 6.79 21.45
N ALA A 116 6.26 6.96 20.16
CA ALA A 116 7.16 7.56 19.16
C ALA A 116 6.61 8.88 18.58
N GLN A 117 5.88 9.68 19.40
CA GLN A 117 5.16 10.88 18.95
C GLN A 117 6.08 11.91 18.29
N ALA A 118 7.28 12.12 18.83
CA ALA A 118 8.23 13.08 18.27
C ALA A 118 8.68 12.68 16.86
N ALA A 119 9.00 11.41 16.64
CA ALA A 119 9.34 10.90 15.33
C ALA A 119 8.14 10.98 14.35
N ALA A 120 6.95 10.57 14.81
CA ALA A 120 5.73 10.64 14.02
C ALA A 120 5.40 12.09 13.59
N GLN A 121 5.58 13.05 14.47
CA GLN A 121 5.37 14.47 14.18
C GLN A 121 6.33 14.97 13.10
N LEU A 122 7.60 14.60 13.17
CA LEU A 122 8.59 14.95 12.15
C LEU A 122 8.20 14.39 10.78
N TRP A 123 7.80 13.11 10.72
CA TRP A 123 7.35 12.46 9.48
C TRP A 123 6.04 13.09 8.95
N CYS A 124 5.11 13.48 9.82
CA CYS A 124 3.91 14.23 9.43
C CYS A 124 4.24 15.58 8.80
N GLN A 125 5.20 16.33 9.37
CA GLN A 125 5.65 17.62 8.83
C GLN A 125 6.29 17.46 7.45
N GLN A 126 7.16 16.46 7.29
CA GLN A 126 7.80 16.16 6.00
C GLN A 126 6.76 15.76 4.94
N PHE A 127 5.82 14.88 5.31
CA PHE A 127 4.75 14.47 4.42
C PHE A 127 3.90 15.68 3.98
N GLN A 128 3.48 16.53 4.93
CA GLN A 128 2.66 17.70 4.64
C GLN A 128 3.35 18.65 3.67
N ALA A 129 4.65 18.91 3.86
CA ALA A 129 5.43 19.77 2.98
C ALA A 129 5.48 19.25 1.53
N VAL A 130 5.70 17.94 1.38
CA VAL A 130 5.73 17.27 0.06
C VAL A 130 4.32 17.27 -0.57
N PHE A 131 3.31 16.91 0.20
CA PHE A 131 1.92 16.90 -0.24
C PHE A 131 1.45 18.27 -0.71
N ASP A 132 1.75 19.34 0.04
CA ASP A 132 1.41 20.72 -0.32
C ASP A 132 2.09 21.13 -1.63
N THR A 133 3.34 20.73 -1.84
CA THR A 133 4.07 21.03 -3.07
C THR A 133 3.40 20.39 -4.29
N VAL A 134 3.08 19.10 -4.19
CA VAL A 134 2.45 18.35 -5.29
C VAL A 134 1.03 18.84 -5.56
N SER A 135 0.26 19.12 -4.51
CA SER A 135 -1.15 19.55 -4.61
C SER A 135 -1.32 20.95 -5.19
N ARG A 136 -0.29 21.83 -5.07
CA ARG A 136 -0.30 23.18 -5.66
C ARG A 136 0.13 23.20 -7.12
N ALA A 137 0.77 22.12 -7.60
CA ALA A 137 1.19 22.03 -8.99
C ALA A 137 -0.03 21.91 -9.91
N GLN A 138 0.06 22.54 -11.08
CA GLN A 138 -0.99 22.45 -12.09
C GLN A 138 -0.69 21.27 -13.02
N TRP A 139 -1.50 20.24 -12.89
CA TRP A 139 -1.42 19.05 -13.72
C TRP A 139 -2.51 19.07 -14.79
N GLN A 140 -2.15 18.68 -16.02
CA GLN A 140 -3.16 18.49 -17.06
C GLN A 140 -3.93 17.18 -16.75
N PRO A 141 -5.27 17.26 -16.62
CA PRO A 141 -6.06 16.08 -16.32
C PRO A 141 -6.02 15.08 -17.47
N LYS A 142 -5.78 13.81 -17.15
CA LYS A 142 -5.78 12.67 -18.09
C LYS A 142 -6.58 11.51 -17.54
N ARG A 143 -7.32 10.83 -18.42
CA ARG A 143 -7.99 9.58 -18.10
C ARG A 143 -7.06 8.42 -18.36
N VAL A 144 -6.83 7.60 -17.35
CA VAL A 144 -5.87 6.50 -17.42
C VAL A 144 -6.49 5.18 -16.99
N LEU A 145 -6.06 4.07 -17.61
CA LEU A 145 -6.24 2.73 -17.04
C LEU A 145 -5.01 2.41 -16.21
N TYR A 146 -5.22 2.06 -14.95
CA TYR A 146 -4.16 1.60 -14.07
C TYR A 146 -4.36 0.13 -13.77
N HIS A 147 -3.43 -0.73 -14.19
CA HIS A 147 -3.53 -2.16 -14.01
C HIS A 147 -2.62 -2.68 -12.91
N ILE A 148 -3.21 -3.45 -12.01
CA ILE A 148 -2.54 -4.14 -10.91
C ILE A 148 -2.38 -5.64 -11.17
N TRP A 149 -3.07 -6.19 -12.17
CA TRP A 149 -3.07 -7.62 -12.48
C TRP A 149 -3.40 -7.85 -13.95
N GLN A 150 -2.89 -8.97 -14.49
CA GLN A 150 -3.19 -9.50 -15.81
C GLN A 150 -3.80 -10.89 -15.65
N ASP A 151 -4.75 -11.21 -16.54
CA ASP A 151 -5.49 -12.48 -16.56
C ASP A 151 -6.27 -12.80 -15.28
N PRO A 152 -7.37 -12.04 -15.02
CA PRO A 152 -7.96 -10.98 -15.86
C PRO A 152 -7.29 -9.61 -15.64
N TRP A 153 -7.47 -8.68 -16.59
CA TRP A 153 -7.05 -7.29 -16.39
C TRP A 153 -7.82 -6.64 -15.25
N MET A 154 -7.13 -6.34 -14.15
CA MET A 154 -7.74 -5.70 -12.98
C MET A 154 -7.22 -4.26 -12.85
N SER A 155 -8.15 -3.34 -12.65
CA SER A 155 -7.89 -1.93 -12.39
C SER A 155 -8.20 -1.58 -10.93
N VAL A 156 -8.27 -0.31 -10.60
CA VAL A 156 -8.57 0.20 -9.26
C VAL A 156 -9.78 1.13 -9.28
N ALA A 157 -10.66 1.01 -8.28
CA ALA A 157 -11.78 1.93 -8.10
C ALA A 157 -11.29 3.31 -7.64
N ARG A 158 -12.13 4.34 -7.84
CA ARG A 158 -11.80 5.75 -7.57
C ARG A 158 -11.49 6.05 -6.10
N ASN A 159 -12.11 5.33 -5.18
CA ASN A 159 -11.92 5.48 -3.74
C ASN A 159 -10.84 4.53 -3.18
N THR A 160 -9.81 4.21 -3.96
CA THR A 160 -8.61 3.51 -3.48
C THR A 160 -7.46 4.49 -3.25
N TYR A 161 -6.56 4.14 -2.35
CA TYR A 161 -5.34 4.93 -2.10
C TYR A 161 -4.57 5.19 -3.40
N ILE A 162 -4.42 4.18 -4.26
CA ILE A 162 -3.76 4.28 -5.56
C ILE A 162 -4.42 5.35 -6.44
N SER A 163 -5.73 5.25 -6.63
CA SER A 163 -6.47 6.20 -7.48
C SER A 163 -6.39 7.64 -6.95
N GLN A 164 -6.49 7.80 -5.62
CA GLN A 164 -6.38 9.12 -4.99
C GLN A 164 -4.97 9.69 -5.05
N THR A 165 -3.94 8.82 -4.98
CA THR A 165 -2.54 9.23 -5.18
C THR A 165 -2.32 9.72 -6.61
N LEU A 166 -2.77 8.98 -7.60
CA LEU A 166 -2.64 9.36 -9.02
C LEU A 166 -3.43 10.64 -9.34
N ALA A 167 -4.59 10.84 -8.71
CA ALA A 167 -5.41 12.03 -8.89
C ALA A 167 -4.69 13.33 -8.46
N LEU A 168 -3.73 13.28 -7.53
CA LEU A 168 -2.88 14.42 -7.18
C LEU A 168 -2.06 14.93 -8.38
N PHE A 169 -1.80 14.07 -9.35
CA PHE A 169 -1.04 14.37 -10.57
C PHE A 169 -1.95 14.55 -11.80
N GLY A 170 -3.24 14.77 -11.59
CA GLY A 170 -4.21 14.87 -12.68
C GLY A 170 -4.52 13.55 -13.38
N LEU A 171 -3.98 12.41 -12.91
CA LEU A 171 -4.20 11.10 -13.51
C LEU A 171 -5.47 10.45 -12.93
N HIS A 172 -6.56 10.53 -13.68
CA HIS A 172 -7.86 10.02 -13.26
C HIS A 172 -8.06 8.58 -13.72
N THR A 173 -7.99 7.64 -12.78
CA THR A 173 -8.13 6.21 -13.08
C THR A 173 -9.53 5.86 -13.57
N TYR A 174 -9.61 4.87 -14.44
CA TYR A 174 -10.83 4.31 -14.98
C TYR A 174 -10.94 2.82 -14.65
N PRO A 175 -12.11 2.22 -14.43
CA PRO A 175 -13.46 2.81 -14.51
C PRO A 175 -13.74 3.82 -13.38
N ASN A 176 -14.60 4.81 -13.70
CA ASN A 176 -15.02 5.82 -12.71
C ASN A 176 -16.10 5.24 -11.79
N VAL A 177 -15.73 4.25 -10.99
CA VAL A 177 -16.62 3.59 -10.04
C VAL A 177 -16.10 3.73 -8.62
N GLN A 178 -17.03 3.75 -7.66
CA GLN A 178 -16.71 3.64 -6.24
C GLN A 178 -16.75 2.16 -5.87
N GLY A 179 -15.65 1.66 -5.32
CA GLY A 179 -15.63 0.31 -4.76
C GLY A 179 -16.20 0.30 -3.34
N ASP A 180 -16.64 -0.87 -2.89
CA ASP A 180 -16.99 -1.08 -1.49
C ASP A 180 -15.77 -0.90 -0.59
N THR A 181 -15.99 -0.87 0.72
CA THR A 181 -14.89 -0.74 1.68
C THR A 181 -13.92 -1.93 1.67
N VAL A 182 -14.37 -3.07 1.19
CA VAL A 182 -13.57 -4.30 0.99
C VAL A 182 -14.14 -5.09 -0.19
N GLY A 183 -13.32 -5.93 -0.81
CA GLY A 183 -13.78 -6.90 -1.80
C GLY A 183 -13.50 -6.55 -3.26
N ALA A 184 -14.10 -7.34 -4.16
CA ALA A 184 -13.80 -7.32 -5.59
C ALA A 184 -14.19 -6.02 -6.30
N THR A 185 -15.17 -5.27 -5.80
CA THR A 185 -15.60 -3.99 -6.39
C THR A 185 -14.53 -2.91 -6.33
N ARG A 186 -13.55 -3.05 -5.40
CA ARG A 186 -12.40 -2.15 -5.32
C ARG A 186 -11.40 -2.33 -6.45
N TYR A 187 -11.42 -3.51 -7.07
CA TYR A 187 -10.48 -3.90 -8.12
C TYR A 187 -11.25 -4.42 -9.35
N PRO A 188 -11.92 -3.52 -10.07
CA PRO A 188 -12.78 -3.89 -11.19
C PRO A 188 -11.98 -4.57 -12.31
N VAL A 189 -12.61 -5.56 -12.94
CA VAL A 189 -12.06 -6.28 -14.10
C VAL A 189 -12.45 -5.55 -15.37
N ILE A 190 -11.50 -5.36 -16.27
CA ILE A 190 -11.69 -4.80 -17.61
C ILE A 190 -11.65 -5.95 -18.63
N ALA A 191 -12.82 -6.34 -19.12
CA ALA A 191 -12.95 -7.47 -20.02
C ALA A 191 -12.37 -7.21 -21.42
N ASP A 192 -12.45 -5.97 -21.91
CA ASP A 192 -11.98 -5.56 -23.24
C ASP A 192 -11.30 -4.18 -23.12
N LEU A 193 -9.97 -4.18 -23.23
CA LEU A 193 -9.15 -2.97 -23.11
C LEU A 193 -9.39 -2.01 -24.29
N GLN A 194 -9.43 -2.50 -25.51
CA GLN A 194 -9.60 -1.65 -26.69
C GLN A 194 -10.96 -0.93 -26.67
N ARG A 195 -12.01 -1.69 -26.39
CA ARG A 195 -13.36 -1.13 -26.24
C ARG A 195 -13.40 -0.09 -25.11
N CYS A 196 -12.80 -0.40 -23.97
CA CYS A 196 -12.73 0.51 -22.82
C CYS A 196 -12.00 1.81 -23.18
N ILE A 197 -10.85 1.73 -23.88
CA ILE A 197 -10.07 2.89 -24.31
C ILE A 197 -10.88 3.81 -25.18
N VAL A 198 -11.52 3.27 -26.22
CA VAL A 198 -12.33 4.07 -27.18
C VAL A 198 -13.55 4.66 -26.51
N GLN A 199 -14.33 3.86 -25.78
CA GLN A 199 -15.60 4.25 -25.16
C GLN A 199 -15.42 5.35 -24.11
N HIS A 200 -14.31 5.34 -23.40
CA HIS A 200 -14.08 6.23 -22.25
C HIS A 200 -12.98 7.26 -22.51
N HIS A 201 -12.49 7.35 -23.73
CA HIS A 201 -11.45 8.29 -24.13
C HIS A 201 -10.23 8.20 -23.19
N ILE A 202 -9.74 6.98 -22.99
CA ILE A 202 -8.53 6.73 -22.19
C ILE A 202 -7.32 7.24 -22.96
N GLU A 203 -6.45 7.99 -22.29
CA GLU A 203 -5.30 8.66 -22.90
C GLU A 203 -3.99 7.92 -22.66
N ALA A 204 -3.93 7.06 -21.63
CA ALA A 204 -2.77 6.22 -21.35
C ALA A 204 -3.14 4.99 -20.51
N VAL A 205 -2.29 3.95 -20.60
CA VAL A 205 -2.35 2.75 -19.76
C VAL A 205 -1.11 2.73 -18.86
N LEU A 206 -1.31 2.55 -17.57
CA LEU A 206 -0.27 2.44 -16.56
C LEU A 206 -0.22 1.01 -16.03
N LEU A 207 0.92 0.33 -16.20
CA LEU A 207 1.15 -1.02 -15.69
C LEU A 207 1.98 -0.94 -14.41
N SER A 208 1.41 -1.38 -13.29
CA SER A 208 2.06 -1.34 -11.98
C SER A 208 3.11 -2.46 -11.84
N THR A 209 4.24 -2.16 -11.19
CA THR A 209 5.24 -3.19 -10.90
C THR A 209 4.82 -4.15 -9.78
N GLU A 210 3.70 -3.88 -9.09
CA GLU A 210 3.11 -4.73 -8.05
C GLU A 210 1.58 -4.56 -7.96
N PRO A 211 0.83 -5.51 -7.39
CA PRO A 211 1.27 -6.83 -6.92
C PRO A 211 1.66 -7.78 -8.07
N TYR A 212 1.12 -7.60 -9.28
CA TYR A 212 1.58 -8.29 -10.48
C TYR A 212 2.86 -7.60 -10.98
N ARG A 213 3.88 -8.39 -11.25
CA ARG A 213 5.18 -7.85 -11.70
C ARG A 213 5.16 -7.53 -13.19
N PHE A 214 4.51 -6.42 -13.56
CA PHE A 214 4.65 -5.90 -14.91
C PHE A 214 6.09 -5.47 -15.19
N THR A 215 6.48 -5.53 -16.45
CA THR A 215 7.83 -5.20 -16.93
C THR A 215 7.75 -4.38 -18.21
N ALA A 216 8.89 -3.83 -18.67
CA ALA A 216 8.97 -3.13 -19.95
C ALA A 216 8.53 -4.01 -21.15
N ALA A 217 8.73 -5.33 -21.06
CA ALA A 217 8.26 -6.26 -22.10
C ALA A 217 6.72 -6.29 -22.19
N HIS A 218 6.01 -6.25 -21.05
CA HIS A 218 4.55 -6.14 -21.04
C HIS A 218 4.09 -4.80 -21.64
N CYS A 219 4.79 -3.70 -21.34
CA CYS A 219 4.49 -2.39 -21.94
C CYS A 219 4.66 -2.44 -23.47
N ALA A 220 5.77 -2.97 -23.97
CA ALA A 220 6.02 -3.08 -25.40
C ALA A 220 4.96 -3.95 -26.12
N ALA A 221 4.64 -5.12 -25.55
CA ALA A 221 3.62 -6.01 -26.08
C ALA A 221 2.23 -5.36 -26.15
N LEU A 222 1.86 -4.63 -25.10
CA LEU A 222 0.55 -3.98 -25.04
C LEU A 222 0.50 -2.72 -25.92
N SER A 223 1.60 -1.94 -26.01
CA SER A 223 1.70 -0.77 -26.90
C SER A 223 1.56 -1.15 -28.39
N ALA A 224 1.97 -2.35 -28.76
CA ALA A 224 1.79 -2.84 -30.14
C ALA A 224 0.31 -3.14 -30.49
N GLN A 225 -0.54 -3.28 -29.48
CA GLN A 225 -1.95 -3.64 -29.64
C GLN A 225 -2.89 -2.44 -29.42
N LEU A 226 -2.48 -1.47 -28.59
CA LEU A 226 -3.33 -0.36 -28.20
C LEU A 226 -2.90 0.94 -28.89
N ALA A 227 -3.87 1.78 -29.24
CA ALA A 227 -3.63 3.08 -29.87
C ALA A 227 -3.29 4.21 -28.88
N VAL A 228 -2.90 3.87 -27.64
CA VAL A 228 -2.54 4.82 -26.59
C VAL A 228 -1.21 4.45 -25.94
N PRO A 229 -0.46 5.40 -25.39
CA PRO A 229 0.77 5.13 -24.66
C PRO A 229 0.58 4.14 -23.52
N VAL A 230 1.54 3.23 -23.33
CA VAL A 230 1.57 2.29 -22.21
C VAL A 230 2.86 2.52 -21.42
N HIS A 231 2.73 2.81 -20.15
CA HIS A 231 3.85 3.13 -19.28
C HIS A 231 3.95 2.14 -18.11
N LEU A 232 5.18 1.79 -17.76
CA LEU A 232 5.46 1.09 -16.50
C LEU A 232 5.52 2.11 -15.38
N ILE A 233 4.81 1.86 -14.29
CA ILE A 233 4.84 2.72 -13.11
C ILE A 233 5.28 1.92 -11.88
N ASN A 234 6.05 2.56 -10.99
CA ASN A 234 6.46 1.94 -9.74
C ASN A 234 5.25 1.77 -8.80
N GLY A 235 4.83 0.53 -8.60
CA GLY A 235 3.67 0.19 -7.78
C GLY A 235 3.86 0.57 -6.31
N GLU A 236 5.07 0.46 -5.75
CA GLU A 236 5.35 0.89 -4.38
C GLU A 236 5.12 2.41 -4.20
N HIS A 237 5.41 3.21 -5.23
CA HIS A 237 5.20 4.66 -5.16
C HIS A 237 3.72 5.04 -5.19
N THR A 238 2.87 4.23 -5.81
CA THR A 238 1.44 4.52 -5.92
C THR A 238 0.61 3.88 -4.83
N SER A 239 1.07 2.76 -4.22
CA SER A 239 0.28 1.96 -3.29
C SER A 239 0.77 1.98 -1.84
N TRP A 240 2.08 2.22 -1.60
CA TRP A 240 2.62 2.19 -0.24
C TRP A 240 2.41 3.54 0.46
N TYR A 241 1.63 3.49 1.51
CA TYR A 241 1.37 4.62 2.40
C TYR A 241 2.39 4.67 3.56
N GLY A 242 2.27 5.67 4.44
CA GLY A 242 3.21 5.88 5.54
C GLY A 242 4.47 6.60 5.09
N SER A 243 5.63 6.17 5.56
CA SER A 243 6.91 6.83 5.30
C SER A 243 7.30 6.86 3.81
N ARG A 244 6.93 5.83 3.05
CA ARG A 244 7.21 5.74 1.61
C ARG A 244 6.63 6.90 0.83
N ALA A 245 5.44 7.37 1.19
CA ALA A 245 4.74 8.44 0.47
C ALA A 245 5.57 9.73 0.35
N ILE A 246 6.47 10.00 1.29
CA ILE A 246 7.32 11.20 1.28
C ILE A 246 8.31 11.19 0.10
N ALA A 247 8.91 10.03 -0.18
CA ALA A 247 9.80 9.88 -1.33
C ALA A 247 9.03 9.59 -2.62
N ALA A 248 7.87 8.93 -2.53
CA ALA A 248 7.09 8.51 -3.66
C ALA A 248 6.41 9.68 -4.39
N LEU A 249 5.82 10.63 -3.67
CA LEU A 249 5.12 11.76 -4.29
C LEU A 249 6.01 12.61 -5.19
N PRO A 250 7.23 13.04 -4.79
CA PRO A 250 8.15 13.73 -5.70
C PRO A 250 8.60 12.88 -6.89
N ALA A 251 8.80 11.57 -6.67
CA ALA A 251 9.22 10.67 -7.74
C ALA A 251 8.12 10.42 -8.79
N LEU A 252 6.84 10.55 -8.42
CA LEU A 252 5.71 10.49 -9.34
C LEU A 252 5.51 11.81 -10.11
N ALA A 253 6.04 12.92 -9.61
CA ALA A 253 5.99 14.23 -10.25
C ALA A 253 7.07 14.43 -11.33
N ALA A 254 8.14 13.64 -11.30
CA ALA A 254 9.28 13.71 -12.23
C ALA A 254 8.99 12.98 -13.55
#